data_c6fff423bc485c5352654fd610963c46
#
_entry.id   c6fff423bc485c5352654fd610963c46
#
_cell.length_a   1.000
_cell.length_b   1.000
_cell.length_c   1.000
_cell.angle_alpha   90.00
_cell.angle_beta   90.00
_cell.angle_gamma   90.00
#
_symmetry.space_group_name_H-M   'P 1'
#
loop_
_entity.id
_entity.type
_entity.pdbx_description
1 polymer ?
#
loop_
_entity_poly.entity_id
_entity_poly.type
_entity_poly.pdbx_seq_one_letter_code
_entity_poly.pdbx_strand_id
1 'polypeptide(L)'
;DATSQRTTAMDMGDHYLVDGTKNWITNGGTASTYLVIAQTDASKGHKGINVLIVEKGMPGFEVGPKEKKMGIRGSDTHTLLFNDVKVPKENRIGADGFGFAFAMSTLNGGRIGIASQALGIAQGAYELALKYSQERVAFGKPIFNHQAIAFKLADMHIKITCARLLIHKAATEKDNGEDIAHSGAM
;
A
#
# COMPACT_ATOMS: atom_id res chain seq x y z
N ASP A 1 -6.42 -3.96 -10.89
CA ASP A 1 -6.46 -5.43 -10.91
C ASP A 1 -5.04 -5.98 -11.06
N ALA A 2 -4.55 -6.69 -10.04
CA ALA A 2 -3.19 -7.21 -9.99
C ALA A 2 -2.93 -8.34 -11.03
N THR A 3 -3.97 -8.91 -11.60
CA THR A 3 -3.85 -9.94 -12.65
C THR A 3 -3.88 -9.36 -14.07
N SER A 4 -4.30 -8.10 -14.22
CA SER A 4 -4.45 -7.42 -15.51
C SER A 4 -3.27 -6.49 -15.81
N GLN A 5 -2.05 -6.99 -15.64
CA GLN A 5 -0.83 -6.24 -15.90
C GLN A 5 -0.71 -5.91 -17.39
N ARG A 6 -0.47 -4.63 -17.73
CA ARG A 6 -0.26 -4.19 -19.12
C ARG A 6 1.21 -3.95 -19.44
N THR A 7 2.04 -3.67 -18.43
CA THR A 7 3.49 -3.61 -18.60
C THR A 7 3.99 -5.01 -18.87
N THR A 8 4.69 -5.18 -19.97
CA THR A 8 5.25 -6.45 -20.43
C THR A 8 6.75 -6.53 -20.14
N ALA A 9 7.27 -7.75 -20.02
CA ALA A 9 8.69 -8.01 -19.88
C ALA A 9 9.03 -9.24 -20.74
N MET A 10 9.32 -9.02 -22.03
CA MET A 10 9.59 -10.07 -22.97
C MET A 10 10.93 -10.75 -22.64
N ASP A 11 10.92 -12.08 -22.57
CA ASP A 11 12.11 -12.88 -22.33
C ASP A 11 12.96 -12.98 -23.62
N MET A 12 14.15 -12.40 -23.59
CA MET A 12 15.10 -12.37 -24.71
C MET A 12 16.25 -13.38 -24.54
N GLY A 13 16.17 -14.27 -23.54
CA GLY A 13 17.19 -15.26 -23.24
C GLY A 13 18.14 -14.82 -22.12
N ASP A 14 18.96 -13.82 -22.36
CA ASP A 14 19.92 -13.25 -21.42
C ASP A 14 19.39 -12.05 -20.61
N HIS A 15 18.30 -11.42 -21.07
CA HIS A 15 17.65 -10.29 -20.41
C HIS A 15 16.15 -10.30 -20.63
N TYR A 16 15.43 -9.44 -19.90
CA TYR A 16 14.03 -9.07 -20.19
C TYR A 16 14.00 -7.70 -20.88
N LEU A 17 13.17 -7.57 -21.90
CA LEU A 17 12.85 -6.30 -22.52
C LEU A 17 11.54 -5.80 -21.94
N VAL A 18 11.61 -4.73 -21.13
CA VAL A 18 10.46 -4.19 -20.40
C VAL A 18 9.87 -3.01 -21.13
N ASP A 19 8.57 -3.08 -21.41
CA ASP A 19 7.80 -2.02 -22.08
C ASP A 19 6.48 -1.75 -21.35
N GLY A 20 6.09 -0.48 -21.25
CA GLY A 20 4.82 -0.05 -20.68
C GLY A 20 4.93 1.09 -19.69
N THR A 21 3.91 1.18 -18.82
CA THR A 21 3.77 2.30 -17.88
C THR A 21 3.28 1.80 -16.53
N LYS A 22 3.79 2.38 -15.44
CA LYS A 22 3.28 2.20 -14.08
C LYS A 22 2.83 3.54 -13.53
N ASN A 23 1.59 3.62 -13.06
CA ASN A 23 1.01 4.84 -12.53
C ASN A 23 0.95 4.84 -11.00
N TRP A 24 0.93 6.02 -10.41
CA TRP A 24 0.74 6.25 -8.97
C TRP A 24 1.83 5.61 -8.10
N ILE A 25 3.08 5.65 -8.58
CA ILE A 25 4.18 5.00 -7.89
C ILE A 25 4.73 5.90 -6.79
N THR A 26 4.56 5.44 -5.55
CA THR A 26 5.13 6.08 -4.36
C THR A 26 6.66 6.01 -4.42
N ASN A 27 7.30 7.12 -4.06
CA ASN A 27 8.75 7.31 -4.16
C ASN A 27 9.30 7.22 -5.60
N GLY A 28 8.43 7.36 -6.62
CA GLY A 28 8.84 7.23 -8.02
C GLY A 28 9.94 8.19 -8.44
N GLY A 29 9.99 9.41 -7.89
CA GLY A 29 11.05 10.38 -8.18
C GLY A 29 12.29 10.25 -7.30
N THR A 30 12.13 9.76 -6.06
CA THR A 30 13.19 9.73 -5.05
C THR A 30 13.91 8.39 -4.95
N ALA A 31 13.26 7.28 -5.35
CA ALA A 31 13.88 5.96 -5.33
C ALA A 31 15.04 5.84 -6.34
N SER A 32 16.01 5.00 -6.02
CA SER A 32 17.09 4.59 -6.93
C SER A 32 16.84 3.19 -7.51
N THR A 33 16.04 2.36 -6.83
CA THR A 33 15.70 0.99 -7.20
C THR A 33 14.20 0.79 -7.16
N TYR A 34 13.67 0.10 -8.17
CA TYR A 34 12.24 -0.12 -8.35
C TYR A 34 11.95 -1.61 -8.48
N LEU A 35 10.94 -2.09 -7.79
CA LEU A 35 10.39 -3.43 -7.97
C LEU A 35 9.24 -3.35 -8.98
N VAL A 36 9.48 -3.82 -10.19
CA VAL A 36 8.54 -3.72 -11.29
C VAL A 36 7.86 -5.06 -11.50
N ILE A 37 6.54 -5.10 -11.27
CA ILE A 37 5.72 -6.28 -11.55
C ILE A 37 5.27 -6.19 -13.01
N ALA A 38 5.62 -7.17 -13.84
CA ALA A 38 5.33 -7.16 -15.26
C ALA A 38 4.91 -8.54 -15.77
N GLN A 39 4.15 -8.55 -16.86
CA GLN A 39 3.70 -9.75 -17.52
C GLN A 39 4.77 -10.25 -18.49
N THR A 40 5.30 -11.45 -18.25
CA THR A 40 6.28 -12.09 -19.11
C THR A 40 5.66 -13.11 -20.07
N ASP A 41 4.52 -13.70 -19.70
CA ASP A 41 3.80 -14.68 -20.52
C ASP A 41 2.28 -14.59 -20.25
N ALA A 42 1.57 -13.86 -21.09
CA ALA A 42 0.13 -13.65 -20.94
C ALA A 42 -0.69 -14.95 -21.05
N SER A 43 -0.17 -15.99 -21.75
CA SER A 43 -0.87 -17.27 -21.91
C SER A 43 -0.99 -18.03 -20.57
N LYS A 44 -0.10 -17.76 -19.62
CA LYS A 44 -0.08 -18.36 -18.27
C LYS A 44 -0.93 -17.56 -17.26
N GLY A 45 -1.60 -16.49 -17.66
CA GLY A 45 -2.37 -15.63 -16.76
C GLY A 45 -1.51 -15.08 -15.60
N HIS A 46 -1.96 -15.23 -14.36
CA HIS A 46 -1.22 -14.74 -13.19
C HIS A 46 0.11 -15.48 -12.94
N LYS A 47 0.28 -16.69 -13.46
CA LYS A 47 1.55 -17.45 -13.40
C LYS A 47 2.58 -16.97 -14.42
N GLY A 48 2.22 -16.05 -15.31
CA GLY A 48 3.15 -15.39 -16.22
C GLY A 48 3.62 -14.02 -15.70
N ILE A 49 3.30 -13.66 -14.44
CA ILE A 49 3.70 -12.38 -13.84
C ILE A 49 5.01 -12.57 -13.06
N ASN A 50 5.97 -11.69 -13.32
CA ASN A 50 7.26 -11.68 -12.64
C ASN A 50 7.54 -10.33 -11.95
N VAL A 51 8.50 -10.32 -11.03
CA VAL A 51 9.03 -9.11 -10.38
C VAL A 51 10.46 -8.91 -10.85
N LEU A 52 10.75 -7.72 -11.35
CA LEU A 52 12.06 -7.33 -11.83
C LEU A 52 12.61 -6.15 -11.03
N ILE A 53 13.89 -6.16 -10.75
CA ILE A 53 14.61 -5.02 -10.19
C ILE A 53 15.04 -4.12 -11.35
N VAL A 54 14.55 -2.88 -11.34
CA VAL A 54 14.95 -1.83 -12.29
C VAL A 54 15.64 -0.73 -11.53
N GLU A 55 16.76 -0.25 -12.04
CA GLU A 55 17.54 0.83 -11.42
C GLU A 55 17.32 2.15 -12.17
N LYS A 56 17.38 3.24 -11.39
CA LYS A 56 17.32 4.58 -11.96
C LYS A 56 18.50 4.82 -12.89
N GLY A 57 18.22 5.29 -14.09
CA GLY A 57 19.23 5.56 -15.11
C GLY A 57 19.44 4.42 -16.10
N MET A 58 18.76 3.28 -15.97
CA MET A 58 18.73 2.29 -17.04
C MET A 58 18.20 2.93 -18.34
N PRO A 59 18.83 2.71 -19.50
CA PRO A 59 18.38 3.24 -20.77
C PRO A 59 16.91 2.86 -21.06
N GLY A 60 16.10 3.82 -21.48
CA GLY A 60 14.67 3.61 -21.75
C GLY A 60 13.77 3.71 -20.51
N PHE A 61 14.32 3.81 -19.30
CA PHE A 61 13.54 4.04 -18.08
C PHE A 61 13.46 5.53 -17.74
N GLU A 62 12.25 6.05 -17.64
CA GLU A 62 12.00 7.46 -17.34
C GLU A 62 11.00 7.61 -16.17
N VAL A 63 11.23 8.61 -15.35
CA VAL A 63 10.30 9.04 -14.30
C VAL A 63 9.51 10.24 -14.82
N GLY A 64 8.21 10.06 -14.93
CA GLY A 64 7.30 11.12 -15.37
C GLY A 64 7.13 12.24 -14.32
N PRO A 65 6.31 13.25 -14.58
CA PRO A 65 6.08 14.36 -13.67
C PRO A 65 5.42 13.90 -12.37
N LYS A 66 5.63 14.69 -11.30
CA LYS A 66 4.99 14.47 -10.00
C LYS A 66 3.48 14.67 -10.10
N GLU A 67 2.73 13.74 -9.54
CA GLU A 67 1.27 13.75 -9.55
C GLU A 67 0.70 14.82 -8.60
N LYS A 68 -0.33 15.50 -9.07
CA LYS A 68 -1.14 16.44 -8.27
C LYS A 68 -2.21 15.66 -7.51
N LYS A 69 -2.01 15.47 -6.21
CA LYS A 69 -2.90 14.66 -5.38
C LYS A 69 -3.81 15.52 -4.51
N MET A 70 -4.98 14.98 -4.17
CA MET A 70 -5.96 15.60 -3.27
C MET A 70 -5.43 15.72 -1.83
N GLY A 71 -4.66 14.71 -1.36
CA GLY A 71 -4.03 14.67 -0.05
C GLY A 71 -2.69 13.93 -0.07
N ILE A 72 -2.08 13.76 1.11
CA ILE A 72 -0.76 13.11 1.27
C ILE A 72 0.29 13.71 0.31
N ARG A 73 0.29 15.03 0.18
CA ARG A 73 1.11 15.76 -0.79
C ARG A 73 2.61 15.69 -0.50
N GLY A 74 2.98 15.36 0.74
CA GLY A 74 4.36 15.11 1.15
C GLY A 74 4.92 13.79 0.61
N SER A 75 4.06 12.82 0.25
CA SER A 75 4.49 11.60 -0.42
C SER A 75 4.78 11.87 -1.89
N ASP A 76 5.97 11.50 -2.32
CA ASP A 76 6.39 11.58 -3.71
C ASP A 76 5.67 10.50 -4.54
N THR A 77 4.99 10.89 -5.61
CA THR A 77 4.18 9.99 -6.44
C THR A 77 4.36 10.35 -7.91
N HIS A 78 4.75 9.39 -8.71
CA HIS A 78 5.05 9.58 -10.14
C HIS A 78 4.47 8.46 -10.99
N THR A 79 4.35 8.74 -12.28
CA THR A 79 4.27 7.72 -13.33
C THR A 79 5.68 7.26 -13.69
N LEU A 80 5.85 5.96 -13.96
CA LEU A 80 7.09 5.39 -14.48
C LEU A 80 6.85 4.91 -15.91
N LEU A 81 7.77 5.24 -16.81
CA LEU A 81 7.72 4.91 -18.23
C LEU A 81 8.85 3.96 -18.56
N PHE A 82 8.53 2.88 -19.25
CA PHE A 82 9.47 1.88 -19.72
C PHE A 82 9.36 1.80 -21.24
N ASN A 83 10.45 2.06 -21.92
CA ASN A 83 10.55 2.00 -23.38
C ASN A 83 11.74 1.11 -23.74
N ASP A 84 11.46 -0.15 -24.00
CA ASP A 84 12.46 -1.17 -24.30
C ASP A 84 13.62 -1.26 -23.28
N VAL A 85 13.29 -1.17 -21.99
CA VAL A 85 14.30 -1.24 -20.92
C VAL A 85 14.87 -2.64 -20.83
N LYS A 86 16.18 -2.78 -21.03
CA LYS A 86 16.89 -4.05 -20.89
C LYS A 86 17.18 -4.32 -19.42
N VAL A 87 16.55 -5.35 -18.87
CA VAL A 87 16.71 -5.77 -17.48
C VAL A 87 17.40 -7.14 -17.44
N PRO A 88 18.58 -7.27 -16.81
CA PRO A 88 19.30 -8.55 -16.73
C PRO A 88 18.45 -9.65 -16.09
N LYS A 89 18.69 -10.90 -16.47
CA LYS A 89 17.95 -12.07 -15.95
C LYS A 89 18.07 -12.23 -14.44
N GLU A 90 19.23 -11.93 -13.88
CA GLU A 90 19.54 -11.99 -12.46
C GLU A 90 18.73 -10.98 -11.64
N ASN A 91 18.19 -9.94 -12.27
CA ASN A 91 17.33 -8.95 -11.64
C ASN A 91 15.90 -9.45 -11.43
N ARG A 92 15.56 -10.68 -11.83
CA ARG A 92 14.28 -11.29 -11.50
C ARG A 92 14.28 -11.79 -10.06
N ILE A 93 13.25 -11.42 -9.32
CA ILE A 93 13.04 -11.89 -7.94
C ILE A 93 12.27 -13.21 -7.96
N GLY A 94 12.86 -14.24 -7.39
CA GLY A 94 12.24 -15.56 -7.22
C GLY A 94 12.15 -16.38 -8.52
N ALA A 95 11.37 -17.46 -8.45
CA ALA A 95 11.15 -18.35 -9.57
C ALA A 95 10.29 -17.72 -10.66
N ASP A 96 10.30 -18.26 -11.87
CA ASP A 96 9.41 -17.82 -12.95
C ASP A 96 7.95 -17.93 -12.54
N GLY A 97 7.18 -16.86 -12.76
CA GLY A 97 5.76 -16.77 -12.37
C GLY A 97 5.50 -16.46 -10.90
N PHE A 98 6.53 -16.16 -10.10
CA PHE A 98 6.38 -15.83 -8.67
C PHE A 98 5.77 -14.45 -8.41
N GLY A 99 5.72 -13.56 -9.41
CA GLY A 99 5.38 -12.15 -9.21
C GLY A 99 4.00 -11.90 -8.62
N PHE A 100 2.98 -12.69 -8.97
CA PHE A 100 1.66 -12.55 -8.37
C PHE A 100 1.65 -12.94 -6.89
N ALA A 101 2.27 -14.06 -6.53
CA ALA A 101 2.38 -14.50 -5.13
C ALA A 101 3.16 -13.48 -4.29
N PHE A 102 4.25 -12.93 -4.83
CA PHE A 102 5.00 -11.84 -4.22
C PHE A 102 4.12 -10.61 -3.94
N ALA A 103 3.35 -10.16 -4.94
CA ALA A 103 2.47 -9.01 -4.79
C ALA A 103 1.40 -9.25 -3.71
N MET A 104 0.77 -10.41 -3.69
CA MET A 104 -0.27 -10.75 -2.70
C MET A 104 0.29 -10.82 -1.28
N SER A 105 1.43 -11.44 -1.08
CA SER A 105 2.11 -11.50 0.22
C SER A 105 2.46 -10.10 0.74
N THR A 106 2.99 -9.24 -0.14
CA THR A 106 3.32 -7.86 0.20
C THR A 106 2.08 -7.05 0.57
N LEU A 107 0.99 -7.18 -0.20
CA LEU A 107 -0.27 -6.48 0.06
C LEU A 107 -0.93 -6.93 1.36
N ASN A 108 -0.91 -8.22 1.69
CA ASN A 108 -1.47 -8.73 2.94
C ASN A 108 -0.75 -8.10 4.15
N GLY A 109 0.58 -8.03 4.13
CA GLY A 109 1.34 -7.33 5.16
C GLY A 109 1.07 -5.82 5.21
N GLY A 110 0.94 -5.20 4.04
CA GLY A 110 0.64 -3.77 3.90
C GLY A 110 -0.71 -3.36 4.48
N ARG A 111 -1.72 -4.22 4.43
CA ARG A 111 -3.05 -3.97 5.02
C ARG A 111 -3.00 -3.75 6.52
N ILE A 112 -2.22 -4.53 7.25
CA ILE A 112 -2.00 -4.34 8.70
C ILE A 112 -1.37 -2.98 8.96
N GLY A 113 -0.36 -2.60 8.17
CA GLY A 113 0.33 -1.31 8.29
C GLY A 113 -0.61 -0.12 8.08
N ILE A 114 -1.43 -0.13 7.01
CA ILE A 114 -2.35 0.98 6.72
C ILE A 114 -3.50 1.05 7.72
N ALA A 115 -3.99 -0.09 8.21
CA ALA A 115 -4.99 -0.14 9.28
C ALA A 115 -4.44 0.46 10.59
N SER A 116 -3.17 0.18 10.92
CA SER A 116 -2.49 0.78 12.09
C SER A 116 -2.35 2.30 11.97
N GLN A 117 -2.06 2.81 10.78
CA GLN A 117 -2.03 4.25 10.49
C GLN A 117 -3.41 4.88 10.71
N ALA A 118 -4.46 4.28 10.16
CA ALA A 118 -5.83 4.77 10.32
C ALA A 118 -6.27 4.77 11.80
N LEU A 119 -5.92 3.70 12.54
CA LEU A 119 -6.17 3.61 13.98
C LEU A 119 -5.47 4.73 14.76
N GLY A 120 -4.20 5.02 14.43
CA GLY A 120 -3.44 6.10 15.09
C GLY A 120 -4.07 7.47 14.86
N ILE A 121 -4.53 7.75 13.64
CA ILE A 121 -5.25 8.99 13.31
C ILE A 121 -6.59 9.07 14.07
N ALA A 122 -7.35 7.97 14.11
CA ALA A 122 -8.62 7.90 14.83
C ALA A 122 -8.44 8.11 16.34
N GLN A 123 -7.41 7.50 16.94
CA GLN A 123 -7.06 7.67 18.34
C GLN A 123 -6.74 9.12 18.66
N GLY A 124 -5.85 9.75 17.91
CA GLY A 124 -5.49 11.17 18.13
C GLY A 124 -6.68 12.11 17.98
N ALA A 125 -7.52 11.90 16.96
CA ALA A 125 -8.74 12.70 16.79
C ALA A 125 -9.73 12.52 17.95
N TYR A 126 -9.89 11.29 18.46
CA TYR A 126 -10.74 10.99 19.61
C TYR A 126 -10.24 11.69 20.89
N GLU A 127 -8.94 11.63 21.18
CA GLU A 127 -8.34 12.27 22.35
C GLU A 127 -8.55 13.78 22.35
N LEU A 128 -8.34 14.42 21.20
CA LEU A 128 -8.58 15.85 21.03
C LEU A 128 -10.07 16.20 21.17
N ALA A 129 -10.96 15.40 20.60
CA ALA A 129 -12.41 15.59 20.71
C ALA A 129 -12.89 15.42 22.16
N LEU A 130 -12.39 14.38 22.86
CA LEU A 130 -12.70 14.13 24.27
C LEU A 130 -12.28 15.32 25.15
N LYS A 131 -11.03 15.76 25.02
CA LYS A 131 -10.51 16.92 25.75
C LYS A 131 -11.35 18.17 25.49
N TYR A 132 -11.57 18.51 24.21
CA TYR A 132 -12.37 19.68 23.85
C TYR A 132 -13.79 19.62 24.39
N SER A 133 -14.43 18.46 24.39
CA SER A 133 -15.79 18.28 24.90
C SER A 133 -15.92 18.53 26.41
N GLN A 134 -14.85 18.34 27.18
CA GLN A 134 -14.79 18.62 28.60
C GLN A 134 -14.56 20.10 28.91
N GLU A 135 -13.90 20.83 28.01
CA GLU A 135 -13.56 22.25 28.15
C GLU A 135 -14.66 23.18 27.60
N ARG A 136 -15.23 22.82 26.46
CA ARG A 136 -16.24 23.62 25.77
C ARG A 136 -17.57 23.61 26.51
N VAL A 137 -18.03 24.79 26.94
CA VAL A 137 -19.34 24.98 27.57
C VAL A 137 -20.39 25.45 26.56
N ALA A 138 -21.55 24.81 26.53
CA ALA A 138 -22.74 25.22 25.82
C ALA A 138 -23.99 24.85 26.64
N PHE A 139 -25.01 25.70 26.62
CA PHE A 139 -26.23 25.52 27.42
C PHE A 139 -25.94 25.31 28.93
N GLY A 140 -24.98 26.07 29.48
CA GLY A 140 -24.66 26.11 30.92
C GLY A 140 -23.83 24.95 31.47
N LYS A 141 -23.33 24.05 30.62
CA LYS A 141 -22.48 22.90 31.03
C LYS A 141 -21.50 22.48 29.95
N PRO A 142 -20.38 21.75 30.28
CA PRO A 142 -19.51 21.15 29.31
C PRO A 142 -20.32 20.31 28.29
N ILE A 143 -19.94 20.37 26.99
CA ILE A 143 -20.68 19.64 25.97
C ILE A 143 -20.60 18.12 26.15
N PHE A 144 -19.58 17.62 26.81
CA PHE A 144 -19.44 16.23 27.25
C PHE A 144 -20.69 15.73 28.02
N ASN A 145 -21.34 16.60 28.81
CA ASN A 145 -22.52 16.29 29.63
C ASN A 145 -23.84 16.32 28.84
N HIS A 146 -23.79 16.54 27.55
CA HIS A 146 -24.96 16.38 26.65
C HIS A 146 -24.97 14.96 26.08
N GLN A 147 -26.07 14.24 26.24
CA GLN A 147 -26.21 12.84 25.86
C GLN A 147 -25.82 12.56 24.40
N ALA A 148 -26.21 13.47 23.49
CA ALA A 148 -25.84 13.34 22.07
C ALA A 148 -24.32 13.36 21.81
N ILE A 149 -23.57 14.10 22.61
CA ILE A 149 -22.11 14.14 22.53
C ILE A 149 -21.51 12.93 23.24
N ALA A 150 -22.00 12.59 24.43
CA ALA A 150 -21.54 11.43 25.18
C ALA A 150 -21.66 10.13 24.37
N PHE A 151 -22.78 9.93 23.68
CA PHE A 151 -22.96 8.75 22.83
C PHE A 151 -21.99 8.69 21.65
N LYS A 152 -21.72 9.83 20.99
CA LYS A 152 -20.71 9.87 19.91
C LYS A 152 -19.33 9.48 20.43
N LEU A 153 -18.94 9.97 21.61
CA LEU A 153 -17.65 9.63 22.22
C LEU A 153 -17.57 8.15 22.60
N ALA A 154 -18.65 7.59 23.15
CA ALA A 154 -18.73 6.16 23.46
C ALA A 154 -18.59 5.29 22.19
N ASP A 155 -19.31 5.63 21.13
CA ASP A 155 -19.26 4.92 19.84
C ASP A 155 -17.86 4.98 19.22
N MET A 156 -17.20 6.16 19.27
CA MET A 156 -15.83 6.30 18.78
C MET A 156 -14.87 5.41 19.57
N HIS A 157 -14.97 5.41 20.90
CA HIS A 157 -14.12 4.60 21.77
C HIS A 157 -14.26 3.10 21.50
N ILE A 158 -15.49 2.62 21.34
CA ILE A 158 -15.78 1.22 21.00
C ILE A 158 -15.13 0.85 19.67
N LYS A 159 -15.35 1.66 18.62
CA LYS A 159 -14.80 1.40 17.28
C LYS A 159 -13.27 1.36 17.28
N ILE A 160 -12.63 2.30 17.98
CA ILE A 160 -11.17 2.37 18.12
C ILE A 160 -10.64 1.13 18.86
N THR A 161 -11.31 0.73 19.94
CA THR A 161 -10.92 -0.45 20.73
C THR A 161 -11.06 -1.73 19.91
N CYS A 162 -12.18 -1.92 19.22
CA CYS A 162 -12.39 -3.08 18.35
C CYS A 162 -11.35 -3.14 17.21
N ALA A 163 -11.11 -2.02 16.52
CA ALA A 163 -10.11 -1.95 15.46
C ALA A 163 -8.71 -2.28 15.98
N ARG A 164 -8.33 -1.78 17.16
CA ARG A 164 -7.05 -2.10 17.81
C ARG A 164 -6.88 -3.58 18.06
N LEU A 165 -7.90 -4.24 18.61
CA LEU A 165 -7.86 -5.68 18.90
C LEU A 165 -7.71 -6.51 17.61
N LEU A 166 -8.42 -6.15 16.54
CA LEU A 166 -8.31 -6.83 15.25
C LEU A 166 -6.94 -6.65 14.60
N ILE A 167 -6.39 -5.44 14.66
CA ILE A 167 -5.04 -5.15 14.12
C ILE A 167 -3.97 -5.92 14.89
N HIS A 168 -4.04 -5.94 16.22
CA HIS A 168 -3.09 -6.68 17.05
C HIS A 168 -3.20 -8.18 16.81
N LYS A 169 -4.42 -8.71 16.67
CA LYS A 169 -4.64 -10.11 16.30
C LYS A 169 -3.96 -10.45 14.97
N ALA A 170 -4.24 -9.69 13.92
CA ALA A 170 -3.66 -9.93 12.60
C ALA A 170 -2.12 -9.80 12.60
N ALA A 171 -1.57 -8.86 13.38
CA ALA A 171 -0.12 -8.71 13.53
C ALA A 171 0.50 -9.93 14.24
N THR A 172 -0.14 -10.42 15.32
CA THR A 172 0.33 -11.60 16.05
C THR A 172 0.28 -12.87 15.19
N GLU A 173 -0.81 -13.07 14.44
CA GLU A 173 -0.94 -14.18 13.48
C GLU A 173 0.20 -14.15 12.46
N LYS A 174 0.52 -12.95 11.92
CA LYS A 174 1.64 -12.77 11.00
C LYS A 174 2.99 -13.11 11.63
N ASP A 175 3.24 -12.65 12.85
CA ASP A 175 4.49 -12.93 13.56
C ASP A 175 4.66 -14.42 13.87
N ASN A 176 3.56 -15.14 14.08
CA ASN A 176 3.53 -16.59 14.24
C ASN A 176 3.68 -17.36 12.90
N GLY A 177 3.73 -16.68 11.76
CA GLY A 177 3.82 -17.31 10.44
C GLY A 177 2.50 -17.89 9.93
N GLU A 178 1.36 -17.49 10.51
CA GLU A 178 0.03 -17.92 10.10
C GLU A 178 -0.43 -17.22 8.80
N ASP A 179 -1.40 -17.79 8.10
CA ASP A 179 -2.03 -17.14 6.94
C ASP A 179 -2.93 -15.99 7.39
N ILE A 180 -2.52 -14.78 7.05
CA ILE A 180 -3.22 -13.54 7.39
C ILE A 180 -4.16 -13.03 6.29
N ALA A 181 -4.44 -13.81 5.25
CA ALA A 181 -5.26 -13.35 4.13
C ALA A 181 -6.66 -12.91 4.59
N HIS A 182 -7.24 -13.62 5.55
CA HIS A 182 -8.56 -13.29 6.12
C HIS A 182 -8.47 -12.16 7.16
N SER A 183 -7.62 -12.31 8.18
CA SER A 183 -7.51 -11.34 9.27
C SER A 183 -6.98 -9.97 8.81
N GLY A 184 -6.06 -9.96 7.83
CA GLY A 184 -5.58 -8.73 7.21
C GLY A 184 -6.60 -8.03 6.30
N ALA A 185 -7.69 -8.71 5.91
CA ALA A 185 -8.76 -8.14 5.09
C ALA A 185 -9.92 -7.55 5.91
N MET A 186 -10.05 -7.91 7.19
CA MET A 186 -11.02 -7.35 8.14
C MET A 186 -10.70 -5.91 8.51
#